data_1ff1e51455d1c4a4c3150f986d1fce24
#
_entry.id   1ff1e51455d1c4a4c3150f986d1fce24
#
_cell.length_a   1.000
_cell.length_b   1.000
_cell.length_c   1.000
_cell.angle_alpha   90.00
_cell.angle_beta   90.00
_cell.angle_gamma   90.00
#
_symmetry.space_group_name_H-M   'P 1'
#
loop_
_entity.id
_entity.type
_entity.pdbx_description
1 polymer ?
#
loop_
_entity_poly.entity_id
_entity_poly.type
_entity_poly.pdbx_seq_one_letter_code
_entity_poly.pdbx_strand_id
1 'polypeptide(L)'
;MANNRLGRINEEILRETAALIRTLQDPRVANSMVSITRVEATPDMRYAKNYVSVLGDESALRDCVRGLRKAAGYLRRELSARLTLRYTPELTFAADDSISHGAHIMELLEGLDERSE
;
A
#
# COMPACT_ATOMS: atom_id res chain seq x y z
N MET A 1 -1.58 25.25 -4.13
CA MET A 1 -2.82 24.49 -4.20
C MET A 1 -2.85 23.42 -3.13
N ALA A 2 -4.01 23.20 -2.52
CA ALA A 2 -4.17 22.24 -1.42
C ALA A 2 -3.74 20.82 -1.82
N ASN A 3 -4.00 20.42 -3.07
CA ASN A 3 -3.68 19.08 -3.56
C ASN A 3 -2.17 18.80 -3.61
N ASN A 4 -1.36 19.81 -3.86
CA ASN A 4 0.10 19.64 -3.91
C ASN A 4 0.69 19.33 -2.54
N ARG A 5 0.15 19.96 -1.50
CA ARG A 5 0.59 19.71 -0.13
C ARG A 5 0.27 18.30 0.32
N LEU A 6 -0.97 17.86 0.07
CA LEU A 6 -1.40 16.51 0.43
C LEU A 6 -0.65 15.48 -0.39
N GLY A 7 -0.44 15.72 -1.68
CA GLY A 7 0.34 14.83 -2.54
C GLY A 7 1.76 14.67 -2.06
N ARG A 8 2.39 15.75 -1.60
CA ARG A 8 3.75 15.70 -1.06
C ARG A 8 3.81 14.87 0.22
N ILE A 9 2.83 15.07 1.10
CA ILE A 9 2.73 14.28 2.34
C ILE A 9 2.55 12.80 2.02
N ASN A 10 1.70 12.48 1.06
CA ASN A 10 1.48 11.11 0.61
C ASN A 10 2.77 10.46 0.13
N GLU A 11 3.57 11.20 -0.65
CA GLU A 11 4.87 10.69 -1.13
C GLU A 11 5.86 10.47 -0.01
N GLU A 12 5.91 11.39 0.96
CA GLU A 12 6.79 11.24 2.12
C GLU A 12 6.40 10.02 2.96
N ILE A 13 5.11 9.84 3.20
CA ILE A 13 4.60 8.68 3.94
C ILE A 13 4.95 7.40 3.18
N LEU A 14 4.74 7.38 1.87
CA LEU A 14 5.04 6.22 1.04
C LEU A 14 6.51 5.84 1.16
N ARG A 15 7.40 6.80 1.00
CA ARG A 15 8.84 6.57 1.01
C ARG A 15 9.31 6.01 2.35
N GLU A 16 8.87 6.64 3.43
CA GLU A 16 9.28 6.22 4.77
C GLU A 16 8.66 4.90 5.18
N THR A 17 7.39 4.69 4.84
CA THR A 17 6.71 3.42 5.13
C THR A 17 7.35 2.28 4.35
N ALA A 18 7.68 2.50 3.09
CA ALA A 18 8.35 1.48 2.28
C ALA A 18 9.70 1.08 2.87
N ALA A 19 10.45 2.06 3.37
CA ALA A 19 11.73 1.79 4.03
C ALA A 19 11.53 1.01 5.35
N LEU A 20 10.53 1.39 6.14
CA LEU A 20 10.22 0.74 7.41
C LEU A 20 9.75 -0.69 7.24
N ILE A 21 8.99 -0.97 6.21
CA ILE A 21 8.48 -2.32 5.92
C ILE A 21 9.64 -3.30 5.76
N ARG A 22 10.76 -2.87 5.18
CA ARG A 22 11.94 -3.71 4.99
C ARG A 22 12.58 -4.14 6.30
N THR A 23 12.27 -3.45 7.40
CA THR A 23 12.81 -3.79 8.72
C THR A 23 11.95 -4.79 9.48
N LEU A 24 10.75 -5.08 8.99
CA LEU A 24 9.83 -5.99 9.64
C LEU A 24 10.33 -7.43 9.54
N GLN A 25 10.21 -8.16 10.63
CA GLN A 25 10.66 -9.55 10.71
C GLN A 25 9.55 -10.57 10.56
N ASP A 26 8.29 -10.11 10.50
CA ASP A 26 7.15 -11.00 10.28
C ASP A 26 7.33 -11.73 8.93
N PRO A 27 7.38 -13.09 8.92
CA PRO A 27 7.64 -13.83 7.69
C PRO A 27 6.63 -13.53 6.57
N ARG A 28 5.41 -13.17 6.92
CA ARG A 28 4.39 -12.84 5.93
C ARG A 28 4.77 -11.60 5.11
N VAL A 29 5.59 -10.72 5.69
CA VAL A 29 6.08 -9.51 5.05
C VAL A 29 7.53 -9.70 4.60
N ALA A 30 8.39 -10.19 5.50
CA ALA A 30 9.83 -10.30 5.27
C ALA A 30 10.16 -11.25 4.10
N ASN A 31 9.37 -12.30 3.93
CA ASN A 31 9.59 -13.28 2.87
C ASN A 31 8.87 -12.92 1.58
N SER A 32 8.25 -11.75 1.52
CA SER A 32 7.52 -11.28 0.35
C SER A 32 8.24 -10.12 -0.31
N MET A 33 8.17 -10.04 -1.64
CA MET A 33 8.59 -8.85 -2.37
C MET A 33 7.43 -7.88 -2.38
N VAL A 34 7.35 -7.04 -1.34
CA VAL A 34 6.24 -6.14 -1.10
C VAL A 34 6.58 -4.73 -1.56
N SER A 35 5.62 -4.08 -2.19
CA SER A 35 5.73 -2.68 -2.60
C SER A 35 4.51 -1.92 -2.12
N ILE A 36 4.74 -0.70 -1.66
CA ILE A 36 3.65 0.26 -1.44
C ILE A 36 3.50 1.02 -2.74
N THR A 37 2.38 0.86 -3.41
CA THR A 37 2.16 1.45 -4.73
C THR A 37 1.60 2.86 -4.65
N ARG A 38 0.84 3.15 -3.59
CA ARG A 38 0.19 4.43 -3.42
C ARG A 38 -0.17 4.64 -1.96
N VAL A 39 -0.16 5.90 -1.53
CA VAL A 39 -0.65 6.30 -0.22
C VAL A 39 -1.67 7.40 -0.41
N GLU A 40 -2.79 7.29 0.28
CA GLU A 40 -3.83 8.31 0.29
C GLU A 40 -4.13 8.69 1.74
N ALA A 41 -3.61 9.83 2.16
CA ALA A 41 -3.96 10.40 3.46
C ALA A 41 -5.28 11.14 3.35
N THR A 42 -6.09 11.07 4.40
CA THR A 42 -7.32 11.85 4.47
C THR A 42 -6.99 13.33 4.67
N PRO A 43 -7.84 14.26 4.20
CA PRO A 43 -7.56 15.69 4.35
C PRO A 43 -7.38 16.13 5.79
N ASP A 44 -8.03 15.46 6.74
CA ASP A 44 -7.89 15.74 8.17
C ASP A 44 -6.66 15.07 8.80
N MET A 45 -5.90 14.31 8.02
CA MET A 45 -4.69 13.62 8.45
C MET A 45 -4.91 12.55 9.53
N ARG A 46 -6.12 12.06 9.66
CA ARG A 46 -6.41 10.99 10.62
C ARG A 46 -5.97 9.62 10.14
N TYR A 47 -6.10 9.37 8.85
CA TYR A 47 -5.82 8.07 8.26
C TYR A 47 -4.97 8.22 7.00
N ALA A 48 -4.10 7.26 6.79
CA ALA A 48 -3.35 7.14 5.54
C ALA A 48 -3.51 5.71 5.05
N LYS A 49 -4.18 5.56 3.91
CA LYS A 49 -4.41 4.27 3.28
C LYS A 49 -3.21 3.95 2.40
N ASN A 50 -2.56 2.84 2.70
CA ASN A 50 -1.41 2.34 1.95
C ASN A 50 -1.85 1.18 1.08
N TYR A 51 -1.65 1.31 -0.23
CA TYR A 51 -1.96 0.25 -1.19
C TYR A 51 -0.74 -0.62 -1.38
N VAL A 52 -0.94 -1.92 -1.26
CA VAL A 52 0.13 -2.92 -1.20
C VAL A 52 0.06 -3.83 -2.42
N SER A 53 1.21 -4.03 -3.05
CA SER A 53 1.39 -5.02 -4.11
C SER A 53 2.47 -6.01 -3.67
N VAL A 54 2.28 -7.28 -4.00
CA VAL A 54 3.21 -8.34 -3.67
C VAL A 54 3.45 -9.18 -4.92
N LEU A 55 4.71 -9.49 -5.18
CA LEU A 55 5.05 -10.44 -6.23
C LEU A 55 4.73 -11.84 -5.73
N GLY A 56 3.69 -12.45 -6.29
CA GLY A 56 3.21 -13.75 -5.87
C GLY A 56 1.71 -13.88 -6.14
N ASP A 57 1.09 -14.85 -5.48
CA ASP A 57 -0.34 -15.10 -5.64
C ASP A 57 -1.18 -14.27 -4.66
N GLU A 58 -2.50 -14.40 -4.77
CA GLU A 58 -3.43 -13.69 -3.89
C GLU A 58 -3.26 -14.07 -2.42
N SER A 59 -2.88 -15.30 -2.16
CA SER A 59 -2.66 -15.78 -0.79
C SER A 59 -1.48 -15.03 -0.16
N ALA A 60 -0.38 -14.89 -0.91
CA ALA A 60 0.79 -14.15 -0.45
C ALA A 60 0.44 -12.69 -0.17
N LEU A 61 -0.37 -12.09 -1.04
CA LEU A 61 -0.81 -10.70 -0.87
C LEU A 61 -1.66 -10.55 0.38
N ARG A 62 -2.63 -11.43 0.60
CA ARG A 62 -3.49 -11.38 1.79
C ARG A 62 -2.70 -11.56 3.07
N ASP A 63 -1.77 -12.50 3.08
CA ASP A 63 -0.93 -12.75 4.25
C ASP A 63 -0.04 -11.55 4.55
N CYS A 64 0.53 -10.94 3.51
CA CYS A 64 1.36 -9.76 3.66
C CYS A 64 0.54 -8.60 4.24
N VAL A 65 -0.65 -8.35 3.73
CA VAL A 65 -1.53 -7.28 4.24
C VAL A 65 -1.88 -7.53 5.70
N ARG A 66 -2.15 -8.76 6.09
CA ARG A 66 -2.41 -9.11 7.49
C ARG A 66 -1.21 -8.80 8.38
N GLY A 67 -0.01 -9.13 7.91
CA GLY A 67 1.22 -8.83 8.63
C GLY A 67 1.42 -7.33 8.80
N LEU A 68 1.17 -6.56 7.76
CA LEU A 68 1.29 -5.11 7.80
C LEU A 68 0.26 -4.49 8.74
N ARG A 69 -0.97 -4.98 8.73
CA ARG A 69 -2.01 -4.51 9.66
C ARG A 69 -1.63 -4.76 11.10
N LYS A 70 -1.03 -5.91 11.38
CA LYS A 70 -0.54 -6.22 12.71
C LYS A 70 0.58 -5.28 13.13
N ALA A 71 1.43 -4.86 12.20
CA ALA A 71 2.56 -3.98 12.47
C ALA A 71 2.18 -2.49 12.39
N ALA A 72 0.93 -2.16 12.09
CA ALA A 72 0.52 -0.77 11.82
C ALA A 72 0.87 0.20 12.94
N GLY A 73 0.66 -0.21 14.20
CA GLY A 73 0.99 0.63 15.35
C GLY A 73 2.48 0.92 15.46
N TYR A 74 3.30 -0.10 15.26
CA TYR A 74 4.75 0.05 15.23
C TYR A 74 5.19 0.97 14.10
N LEU A 75 4.66 0.75 12.89
CA LEU A 75 4.98 1.55 11.72
C LEU A 75 4.60 3.02 11.92
N ARG A 76 3.44 3.26 12.52
CA ARG A 76 3.00 4.63 12.83
C ARG A 76 3.96 5.33 13.80
N ARG A 77 4.41 4.64 14.84
CA ARG A 77 5.35 5.21 15.81
C ARG A 77 6.68 5.54 15.15
N GLU A 78 7.20 4.64 14.34
CA GLU A 78 8.46 4.86 13.64
C GLU A 78 8.31 5.99 12.61
N LEU A 79 7.18 6.04 11.91
CA LEU A 79 6.88 7.10 10.96
C LEU A 79 6.85 8.45 11.66
N SER A 80 6.24 8.51 12.85
CA SER A 80 6.16 9.72 13.65
C SER A 80 7.55 10.26 14.02
N ALA A 81 8.49 9.35 14.26
CA ALA A 81 9.87 9.73 14.58
C ALA A 81 10.63 10.25 13.34
N ARG A 82 10.23 9.84 12.15
CA ARG A 82 10.92 10.18 10.90
C ARG A 82 10.36 11.40 10.21
N LEU A 83 9.07 11.66 10.38
CA LEU A 83 8.38 12.77 9.70
C LEU A 83 8.04 13.88 10.68
N THR A 84 8.22 15.11 10.22
CA THR A 84 7.85 16.30 11.00
C THR A 84 6.41 16.67 10.70
N LEU A 85 5.49 15.82 11.10
CA LEU A 85 4.07 16.06 10.92
C LEU A 85 3.43 16.45 12.25
N ARG A 86 2.46 17.37 12.18
CA ARG A 86 1.69 17.76 13.36
C ARG A 86 0.94 16.57 13.95
N TYR A 87 0.40 15.75 13.07
CA TYR A 87 -0.22 14.47 13.42
C TYR A 87 0.30 13.39 12.50
N THR A 88 0.63 12.25 13.05
CA THR A 88 0.96 11.09 12.24
C THR A 88 -0.32 10.29 12.06
N PRO A 89 -0.76 10.10 10.82
CA PRO A 89 -2.01 9.40 10.58
C PRO A 89 -1.92 7.93 10.98
N GLU A 90 -3.06 7.37 11.30
CA GLU A 90 -3.19 5.94 11.49
C GLU A 90 -3.04 5.26 10.13
N LEU A 91 -2.15 4.26 10.06
CA LEU A 91 -1.87 3.57 8.81
C LEU A 91 -2.86 2.43 8.60
N THR A 92 -3.49 2.41 7.43
CA THR A 92 -4.31 1.30 6.99
C THR A 92 -3.67 0.70 5.75
N PHE A 93 -3.89 -0.59 5.53
CA PHE A 93 -3.29 -1.31 4.41
C PHE A 93 -4.37 -2.04 3.65
N ALA A 94 -4.32 -1.93 2.33
CA ALA A 94 -5.24 -2.61 1.44
C ALA A 94 -4.46 -3.11 0.22
N ALA A 95 -4.91 -4.22 -0.33
CA ALA A 95 -4.33 -4.72 -1.57
C ALA A 95 -4.56 -3.72 -2.70
N ASP A 96 -3.50 -3.45 -3.46
CA ASP A 96 -3.65 -2.68 -4.69
C ASP A 96 -4.04 -3.65 -5.79
N ASP A 97 -5.29 -3.61 -6.19
CA ASP A 97 -5.84 -4.47 -7.23
C ASP A 97 -5.87 -3.80 -8.60
N SER A 98 -5.29 -2.58 -8.71
CA SER A 98 -5.31 -1.85 -9.97
C SER A 98 -4.64 -2.63 -11.11
N ILE A 99 -3.51 -3.28 -10.83
CA ILE A 99 -2.82 -4.13 -11.81
C ILE A 99 -3.64 -5.39 -12.09
N SER A 100 -4.13 -6.05 -11.05
CA SER A 100 -4.99 -7.23 -11.18
C SER A 100 -6.28 -6.89 -11.90
N HIS A 101 -6.87 -5.73 -11.59
CA HIS A 101 -8.08 -5.26 -12.25
C HIS A 101 -7.81 -4.99 -13.74
N GLY A 102 -6.69 -4.35 -14.05
CA GLY A 102 -6.28 -4.12 -15.43
C GLY A 102 -6.07 -5.42 -16.19
N ALA A 103 -5.40 -6.38 -15.57
CA ALA A 103 -5.20 -7.70 -16.17
C ALA A 103 -6.53 -8.41 -16.38
N HIS A 104 -7.44 -8.32 -15.43
CA HIS A 104 -8.77 -8.92 -15.56
C HIS A 104 -9.57 -8.31 -16.72
N ILE A 105 -9.50 -7.00 -16.88
CA ILE A 105 -10.13 -6.30 -18.00
C ILE A 105 -9.54 -6.78 -19.33
N MET A 106 -8.22 -6.91 -19.40
CA MET A 106 -7.53 -7.43 -20.58
C MET A 106 -7.98 -8.85 -20.92
N GLU A 107 -8.09 -9.71 -19.91
CA GLU A 107 -8.60 -11.07 -20.10
C GLU A 107 -10.03 -11.09 -20.63
N LEU A 108 -10.88 -10.21 -20.11
CA LEU A 108 -12.25 -10.09 -20.59
C LEU A 108 -12.30 -9.63 -22.05
N LEU A 109 -11.45 -8.67 -22.41
CA LEU A 109 -11.39 -8.18 -23.79
C LEU A 109 -10.89 -9.27 -24.73
N GLU A 110 -9.86 -10.03 -24.34
CA GLU A 110 -9.35 -11.15 -25.11
C GLU A 110 -10.42 -12.23 -25.29
N GLY A 111 -11.14 -12.53 -24.21
CA GLY A 111 -12.24 -13.49 -24.25
C GLY A 111 -13.36 -13.06 -25.17
N LEU A 112 -13.66 -11.76 -25.23
CA LEU A 112 -14.66 -11.22 -26.13
C LEU A 112 -14.20 -11.34 -27.58
N ASP A 113 -12.94 -11.05 -27.87
CA ASP A 113 -12.39 -11.20 -29.20
C ASP A 113 -12.46 -12.66 -29.68
N GLU A 114 -12.11 -13.59 -28.81
CA GLU A 114 -12.21 -15.02 -29.09
C GLU A 114 -13.64 -15.45 -29.36
N ARG A 115 -14.59 -14.90 -28.61
CA ARG A 115 -16.01 -15.22 -28.78
C ARG A 115 -16.61 -14.61 -30.03
N SER A 116 -16.06 -13.49 -30.48
CA SER A 116 -16.57 -12.83 -31.65
C SER A 116 -16.09 -13.49 -32.96
N GLU A 117 -15.16 -14.38 -32.88
CA GLU A 117 -14.73 -15.21 -34.00
C GLU A 117 -15.63 -16.45 -34.11
#